data_b1ffa53beb088ebc63d0b535dff06ca4
#
_entry.id   b1ffa53beb088ebc63d0b535dff06ca4
#
_cell.length_a   1.000
_cell.length_b   1.000
_cell.length_c   1.000
_cell.angle_alpha   90.00
_cell.angle_beta   90.00
_cell.angle_gamma   90.00
#
_symmetry.space_group_name_H-M   'P 1'
#
loop_
_entity.id
_entity.type
_entity.pdbx_description
1 polymer ?
#
loop_
_entity_poly.entity_id
_entity_poly.type
_entity_poly.pdbx_seq_one_letter_code
_entity_poly.pdbx_strand_id
1 'polypeptide(L)'
;MTSATDDIRNIALVGHAGAGKTLLAEALLFGAGSIRAKGSLVRGTTVCDHDPQARRLQHSIDATICWLETGGSHVNLIDTPGYPDFIGRTLPVLEAVETAAVVVSAVNGVEAMSQRMMDVTRERGLCRIIIVNKIDAREANTEATLGEIRDQFGRECLPVNLPAGKGSKVIDCFFHNDGEATDFSSARAAHTEIIDQVVEVDDDLMALYLEQGEELRPEQLHDPFEKALREGHLIPVCFVSAETGAGIPELLEVLARLMPNPAEGNPPPFMKGEGDSAERVQVAPDAGELGVEAADVVDGAGHVGFRRRRGSTA
;
A
#
# COMPACT_ATOMS: atom_id res chain seq x y z
N MET A 1 -3.61 19.44 -14.04
CA MET A 1 -2.23 19.12 -14.46
C MET A 1 -2.18 17.63 -14.64
N THR A 2 -1.57 17.10 -15.69
CA THR A 2 -1.33 15.66 -15.84
C THR A 2 -0.07 15.35 -15.04
N SER A 3 -0.18 14.55 -13.98
CA SER A 3 0.97 14.04 -13.24
C SER A 3 1.82 13.15 -14.15
N ALA A 4 3.15 13.20 -14.03
CA ALA A 4 4.01 12.23 -14.69
C ALA A 4 3.77 10.83 -14.11
N THR A 5 4.10 9.78 -14.85
CA THR A 5 3.91 8.39 -14.38
C THR A 5 4.68 8.15 -13.08
N ASP A 6 5.87 8.72 -12.97
CA ASP A 6 6.75 8.58 -11.81
C ASP A 6 6.17 9.21 -10.54
N ASP A 7 5.27 10.19 -10.68
CA ASP A 7 4.62 10.87 -9.56
C ASP A 7 3.32 10.17 -9.11
N ILE A 8 2.87 9.12 -9.79
CA ILE A 8 1.62 8.43 -9.47
C ILE A 8 1.87 7.26 -8.51
N ARG A 9 0.95 7.07 -7.55
CA ARG A 9 0.89 5.89 -6.68
C ARG A 9 -0.54 5.35 -6.67
N ASN A 10 -0.72 4.08 -7.05
CA ASN A 10 -2.03 3.43 -7.02
C ASN A 10 -2.05 2.41 -5.87
N ILE A 11 -2.88 2.66 -4.87
CA ILE A 11 -2.88 1.91 -3.61
C ILE A 11 -4.29 1.44 -3.27
N ALA A 12 -4.46 0.14 -3.05
CA ALA A 12 -5.72 -0.43 -2.56
C ALA A 12 -5.65 -0.66 -1.04
N LEU A 13 -6.60 -0.12 -0.29
CA LEU A 13 -6.80 -0.47 1.11
C LEU A 13 -7.62 -1.76 1.18
N VAL A 14 -7.01 -2.85 1.64
CA VAL A 14 -7.64 -4.16 1.78
C VAL A 14 -7.53 -4.67 3.22
N GLY A 15 -8.24 -5.75 3.56
CA GLY A 15 -8.20 -6.34 4.90
C GLY A 15 -9.59 -6.52 5.51
N HIS A 16 -9.63 -6.96 6.77
CA HIS A 16 -10.86 -7.37 7.44
C HIS A 16 -11.85 -6.20 7.66
N ALA A 17 -13.14 -6.54 7.76
CA ALA A 17 -14.18 -5.59 8.15
C ALA A 17 -13.92 -5.08 9.57
N GLY A 18 -14.10 -3.78 9.78
CA GLY A 18 -13.83 -3.18 11.11
C GLY A 18 -12.35 -2.86 11.39
N ALA A 19 -11.38 -3.22 10.55
CA ALA A 19 -9.98 -2.78 10.70
C ALA A 19 -9.80 -1.24 10.55
N GLY A 20 -10.79 -0.56 9.96
CA GLY A 20 -10.83 0.90 9.86
C GLY A 20 -10.32 1.47 8.56
N LYS A 21 -10.38 0.72 7.44
CA LYS A 21 -9.94 1.15 6.10
C LYS A 21 -10.52 2.48 5.67
N THR A 22 -11.84 2.61 5.71
CA THR A 22 -12.55 3.85 5.33
C THR A 22 -12.17 5.04 6.21
N LEU A 23 -12.03 4.83 7.54
CA LEU A 23 -11.56 5.89 8.44
C LEU A 23 -10.09 6.23 8.22
N LEU A 24 -9.28 5.27 7.81
CA LEU A 24 -7.90 5.49 7.40
C LEU A 24 -7.83 6.33 6.12
N ALA A 25 -8.67 6.03 5.11
CA ALA A 25 -8.80 6.88 3.92
C ALA A 25 -9.16 8.32 4.29
N GLU A 26 -10.14 8.53 5.18
CA GLU A 26 -10.50 9.85 5.70
C GLU A 26 -9.33 10.57 6.41
N ALA A 27 -8.57 9.82 7.22
CA ALA A 27 -7.42 10.37 7.94
C ALA A 27 -6.28 10.78 6.99
N LEU A 28 -6.01 9.97 5.96
CA LEU A 28 -5.01 10.27 4.93
C LEU A 28 -5.43 11.50 4.09
N LEU A 29 -6.69 11.56 3.64
CA LEU A 29 -7.23 12.70 2.90
C LEU A 29 -7.18 13.99 3.73
N PHE A 30 -7.48 13.90 5.03
CA PHE A 30 -7.42 15.03 5.95
C PHE A 30 -5.97 15.45 6.21
N GLY A 31 -5.07 14.50 6.47
CA GLY A 31 -3.65 14.75 6.71
C GLY A 31 -2.95 15.39 5.51
N ALA A 32 -3.33 15.00 4.29
CA ALA A 32 -2.85 15.60 3.05
C ALA A 32 -3.54 16.94 2.69
N GLY A 33 -4.55 17.37 3.46
CA GLY A 33 -5.30 18.60 3.20
C GLY A 33 -6.31 18.51 2.04
N SER A 34 -6.57 17.32 1.50
CA SER A 34 -7.56 17.09 0.41
C SER A 34 -9.00 17.33 0.89
N ILE A 35 -9.27 17.11 2.18
CA ILE A 35 -10.56 17.41 2.81
C ILE A 35 -10.34 18.30 4.04
N ARG A 36 -11.33 19.15 4.35
CA ARG A 36 -11.24 20.11 5.46
C ARG A 36 -11.55 19.53 6.83
N ALA A 37 -12.26 18.39 6.87
CA ALA A 37 -12.62 17.68 8.09
C ALA A 37 -12.88 16.22 7.75
N LYS A 38 -12.53 15.31 8.69
CA LYS A 38 -12.81 13.88 8.55
C LYS A 38 -14.31 13.61 8.58
N GLY A 39 -14.80 12.75 7.70
CA GLY A 39 -16.14 12.20 7.72
C GLY A 39 -16.37 11.26 8.90
N SER A 40 -17.59 10.79 9.04
CA SER A 40 -18.01 9.89 10.12
C SER A 40 -18.90 8.80 9.55
N LEU A 41 -18.56 7.54 9.80
CA LEU A 41 -19.39 6.39 9.42
C LEU A 41 -20.79 6.49 10.03
N VAL A 42 -20.87 6.84 11.32
CA VAL A 42 -22.15 6.97 12.05
C VAL A 42 -23.07 8.05 11.44
N ARG A 43 -22.47 9.15 10.97
CA ARG A 43 -23.23 10.24 10.32
C ARG A 43 -23.38 10.03 8.80
N GLY A 44 -22.76 9.00 8.22
CA GLY A 44 -22.77 8.74 6.79
C GLY A 44 -22.15 9.87 5.95
N THR A 45 -21.08 10.49 6.46
CA THR A 45 -20.43 11.67 5.84
C THR A 45 -19.02 11.37 5.35
N THR A 46 -18.59 10.12 5.33
CA THR A 46 -17.30 9.70 4.76
C THR A 46 -17.28 9.91 3.24
N VAL A 47 -16.12 10.22 2.70
CA VAL A 47 -15.92 10.42 1.25
C VAL A 47 -16.18 9.11 0.49
N CYS A 48 -15.73 7.98 1.03
CA CYS A 48 -15.79 6.69 0.35
C CYS A 48 -17.20 6.06 0.42
N ASP A 49 -17.93 6.17 1.53
CA ASP A 49 -19.27 5.57 1.66
C ASP A 49 -20.36 6.53 1.19
N HIS A 50 -20.46 6.76 -0.12
CA HIS A 50 -21.49 7.63 -0.72
C HIS A 50 -22.79 6.88 -1.07
N ASP A 51 -22.76 5.55 -1.18
CA ASP A 51 -23.95 4.74 -1.42
C ASP A 51 -24.94 4.77 -0.23
N PRO A 52 -26.25 4.95 -0.46
CA PRO A 52 -27.23 4.96 0.63
C PRO A 52 -27.29 3.66 1.44
N GLN A 53 -26.99 2.51 0.85
CA GLN A 53 -26.96 1.23 1.56
C GLN A 53 -25.69 1.11 2.43
N ALA A 54 -24.52 1.51 1.91
CA ALA A 54 -23.28 1.56 2.69
C ALA A 54 -23.44 2.45 3.94
N ARG A 55 -24.03 3.63 3.77
CA ARG A 55 -24.36 4.55 4.89
C ARG A 55 -25.30 3.93 5.92
N ARG A 56 -26.35 3.22 5.48
CA ARG A 56 -27.31 2.56 6.36
C ARG A 56 -26.67 1.39 7.12
N LEU A 57 -25.81 0.65 6.45
CA LEU A 57 -25.12 -0.51 7.01
C LEU A 57 -23.88 -0.13 7.82
N GLN A 58 -23.39 1.12 7.68
CA GLN A 58 -22.17 1.63 8.29
C GLN A 58 -20.91 0.83 7.91
N HIS A 59 -20.90 0.27 6.71
CA HIS A 59 -19.74 -0.39 6.12
C HIS A 59 -19.80 -0.34 4.60
N SER A 60 -18.61 -0.38 3.98
CA SER A 60 -18.45 -0.35 2.53
C SER A 60 -18.97 -1.65 1.90
N ILE A 61 -19.74 -1.53 0.81
CA ILE A 61 -20.30 -2.62 0.01
C ILE A 61 -19.71 -2.68 -1.39
N ASP A 62 -19.06 -1.60 -1.83
CA ASP A 62 -18.36 -1.49 -3.10
C ASP A 62 -17.02 -0.78 -2.91
N ALA A 63 -16.13 -0.88 -3.90
CA ALA A 63 -14.87 -0.15 -3.90
C ALA A 63 -15.09 1.31 -4.30
N THR A 64 -14.36 2.22 -3.64
CA THR A 64 -14.44 3.66 -3.92
C THR A 64 -13.05 4.24 -4.09
N ILE A 65 -12.86 5.03 -5.16
CA ILE A 65 -11.59 5.70 -5.46
C ILE A 65 -11.65 7.12 -4.90
N CYS A 66 -10.63 7.50 -4.16
CA CYS A 66 -10.32 8.87 -3.79
C CYS A 66 -8.85 9.15 -4.10
N TRP A 67 -8.43 10.41 -4.02
CA TRP A 67 -7.05 10.79 -4.30
C TRP A 67 -6.57 11.91 -3.39
N LEU A 68 -5.26 11.98 -3.22
CA LEU A 68 -4.60 13.01 -2.45
C LEU A 68 -3.24 13.35 -3.09
N GLU A 69 -2.72 14.53 -2.74
CA GLU A 69 -1.37 14.98 -3.11
C GLU A 69 -0.49 15.00 -1.85
N THR A 70 0.66 14.35 -1.89
CA THR A 70 1.60 14.35 -0.78
C THR A 70 3.03 14.13 -1.28
N GLY A 71 4.02 14.83 -0.72
CA GLY A 71 5.42 14.66 -1.08
C GLY A 71 5.75 14.84 -2.57
N GLY A 72 4.91 15.54 -3.33
CA GLY A 72 5.04 15.68 -4.79
C GLY A 72 4.36 14.56 -5.59
N SER A 73 3.84 13.53 -4.92
CA SER A 73 3.17 12.41 -5.56
C SER A 73 1.66 12.55 -5.54
N HIS A 74 1.03 12.08 -6.63
CA HIS A 74 -0.42 11.91 -6.77
C HIS A 74 -0.81 10.48 -6.36
N VAL A 75 -1.45 10.33 -5.21
CA VAL A 75 -1.84 9.03 -4.67
C VAL A 75 -3.30 8.76 -4.95
N ASN A 76 -3.59 7.78 -5.80
CA ASN A 76 -4.90 7.18 -5.97
C ASN A 76 -5.11 6.14 -4.87
N LEU A 77 -6.09 6.35 -4.01
CA LEU A 77 -6.40 5.48 -2.90
C LEU A 77 -7.75 4.81 -3.14
N ILE A 78 -7.77 3.48 -3.15
CA ILE A 78 -8.98 2.71 -3.38
C ILE A 78 -9.41 2.03 -2.09
N ASP A 79 -10.44 2.54 -1.45
CA ASP A 79 -11.06 1.90 -0.28
C ASP A 79 -11.91 0.71 -0.74
N THR A 80 -11.71 -0.47 -0.13
CA THR A 80 -12.41 -1.69 -0.51
C THR A 80 -13.23 -2.27 0.64
N PRO A 81 -14.32 -3.01 0.34
CA PRO A 81 -15.09 -3.73 1.33
C PRO A 81 -14.23 -4.77 2.07
N GLY A 82 -14.47 -4.93 3.37
CA GLY A 82 -13.74 -5.90 4.20
C GLY A 82 -14.53 -7.14 4.58
N TYR A 83 -15.81 -7.22 4.28
CA TYR A 83 -16.63 -8.41 4.52
C TYR A 83 -16.41 -9.45 3.42
N PRO A 84 -16.36 -10.77 3.77
CA PRO A 84 -16.16 -11.85 2.79
C PRO A 84 -17.21 -11.85 1.67
N ASP A 85 -18.46 -11.46 1.97
CA ASP A 85 -19.55 -11.42 1.00
C ASP A 85 -19.30 -10.44 -0.16
N PHE A 86 -18.46 -9.44 0.05
CA PHE A 86 -18.12 -8.41 -0.95
C PHE A 86 -16.72 -8.60 -1.56
N ILE A 87 -16.04 -9.71 -1.32
CA ILE A 87 -14.69 -9.95 -1.85
C ILE A 87 -14.64 -9.84 -3.38
N GLY A 88 -15.73 -10.20 -4.07
CA GLY A 88 -15.86 -10.03 -5.52
C GLY A 88 -15.79 -8.58 -6.00
N ARG A 89 -15.92 -7.59 -5.09
CA ARG A 89 -15.72 -6.16 -5.38
C ARG A 89 -14.27 -5.71 -5.10
N THR A 90 -13.56 -6.44 -4.24
CA THR A 90 -12.16 -6.15 -3.90
C THR A 90 -11.19 -6.73 -4.92
N LEU A 91 -11.43 -7.96 -5.38
CA LEU A 91 -10.48 -8.67 -6.26
C LEU A 91 -10.18 -7.94 -7.58
N PRO A 92 -11.16 -7.34 -8.31
CA PRO A 92 -10.87 -6.59 -9.52
C PRO A 92 -10.03 -5.32 -9.28
N VAL A 93 -10.14 -4.70 -8.10
CA VAL A 93 -9.35 -3.51 -7.73
C VAL A 93 -7.86 -3.81 -7.73
N LEU A 94 -7.49 -5.02 -7.31
CA LEU A 94 -6.08 -5.45 -7.24
C LEU A 94 -5.40 -5.55 -8.60
N GLU A 95 -6.15 -5.54 -9.71
CA GLU A 95 -5.59 -5.47 -11.08
C GLU A 95 -5.25 -4.03 -11.51
N ALA A 96 -5.70 -3.04 -10.75
CA ALA A 96 -5.56 -1.63 -11.09
C ALA A 96 -4.57 -0.88 -10.20
N VAL A 97 -3.82 -1.60 -9.37
CA VAL A 97 -2.90 -1.00 -8.40
C VAL A 97 -1.54 -1.71 -8.38
N GLU A 98 -0.49 -0.99 -8.08
CA GLU A 98 0.85 -1.53 -7.85
C GLU A 98 1.03 -2.00 -6.41
N THR A 99 0.29 -1.36 -5.46
CA THR A 99 0.45 -1.61 -4.03
C THR A 99 -0.87 -2.00 -3.37
N ALA A 100 -0.84 -3.06 -2.57
CA ALA A 100 -1.90 -3.42 -1.66
C ALA A 100 -1.52 -3.09 -0.22
N ALA A 101 -2.28 -2.20 0.41
CA ALA A 101 -2.15 -1.84 1.81
C ALA A 101 -3.11 -2.68 2.65
N VAL A 102 -2.57 -3.69 3.34
CA VAL A 102 -3.34 -4.61 4.18
C VAL A 102 -3.53 -4.00 5.56
N VAL A 103 -4.76 -3.58 5.87
CA VAL A 103 -5.08 -2.93 7.14
C VAL A 103 -5.45 -3.98 8.19
N VAL A 104 -4.72 -3.95 9.31
CA VAL A 104 -4.88 -4.83 10.47
C VAL A 104 -5.25 -3.98 11.69
N SER A 105 -6.08 -4.49 12.58
CA SER A 105 -6.44 -3.80 13.82
C SER A 105 -5.46 -4.17 14.94
N ALA A 106 -4.86 -3.20 15.62
CA ALA A 106 -4.03 -3.42 16.81
C ALA A 106 -4.80 -4.04 17.99
N VAL A 107 -6.13 -4.07 17.91
CA VAL A 107 -7.02 -4.66 18.92
C VAL A 107 -7.30 -6.13 18.64
N ASN A 108 -7.56 -6.46 17.37
CA ASN A 108 -8.01 -7.79 16.96
C ASN A 108 -6.87 -8.65 16.40
N GLY A 109 -5.71 -8.06 16.04
CA GLY A 109 -4.63 -8.77 15.36
C GLY A 109 -4.96 -9.14 13.91
N VAL A 110 -4.35 -10.20 13.42
CA VAL A 110 -4.53 -10.70 12.05
C VAL A 110 -5.82 -11.51 11.93
N GLU A 111 -6.77 -10.99 11.18
CA GLU A 111 -8.07 -11.61 10.95
C GLU A 111 -8.13 -12.30 9.58
N ALA A 112 -9.08 -13.22 9.39
CA ALA A 112 -9.15 -14.09 8.21
C ALA A 112 -9.14 -13.37 6.85
N MET A 113 -9.78 -12.19 6.74
CA MET A 113 -9.73 -11.42 5.49
C MET A 113 -8.39 -10.75 5.26
N SER A 114 -7.69 -10.32 6.32
CA SER A 114 -6.32 -9.78 6.20
C SER A 114 -5.36 -10.87 5.72
N GLN A 115 -5.46 -12.08 6.27
CA GLN A 115 -4.69 -13.24 5.82
C GLN A 115 -4.98 -13.57 4.34
N ARG A 116 -6.25 -13.66 3.97
CA ARG A 116 -6.63 -13.92 2.59
C ARG A 116 -6.13 -12.85 1.61
N MET A 117 -6.15 -11.57 2.00
CA MET A 117 -5.64 -10.49 1.15
C MET A 117 -4.12 -10.57 0.99
N MET A 118 -3.39 -10.92 2.04
CA MET A 118 -1.94 -11.17 1.94
C MET A 118 -1.62 -12.30 0.96
N ASP A 119 -2.37 -13.41 1.00
CA ASP A 119 -2.19 -14.54 0.08
C ASP A 119 -2.49 -14.13 -1.37
N VAL A 120 -3.65 -13.51 -1.62
CA VAL A 120 -4.05 -13.10 -2.97
C VAL A 120 -3.08 -12.07 -3.57
N THR A 121 -2.64 -11.10 -2.78
CA THR A 121 -1.71 -10.05 -3.26
C THR A 121 -0.32 -10.62 -3.53
N ARG A 122 0.13 -11.61 -2.75
CA ARG A 122 1.37 -12.36 -3.01
C ARG A 122 1.27 -13.17 -4.30
N GLU A 123 0.17 -13.91 -4.52
CA GLU A 123 -0.06 -14.69 -5.74
C GLU A 123 -0.07 -13.81 -7.00
N ARG A 124 -0.52 -12.56 -6.88
CA ARG A 124 -0.55 -11.57 -7.97
C ARG A 124 0.75 -10.78 -8.14
N GLY A 125 1.72 -10.99 -7.27
CA GLY A 125 3.00 -10.28 -7.30
C GLY A 125 2.88 -8.78 -6.98
N LEU A 126 1.84 -8.34 -6.26
CA LEU A 126 1.69 -6.94 -5.86
C LEU A 126 2.69 -6.58 -4.76
N CYS A 127 3.18 -5.35 -4.78
CA CYS A 127 3.86 -4.78 -3.63
C CYS A 127 2.89 -4.69 -2.46
N ARG A 128 3.37 -5.00 -1.26
CA ARG A 128 2.54 -5.09 -0.05
C ARG A 128 3.07 -4.18 1.03
N ILE A 129 2.15 -3.51 1.72
CA ILE A 129 2.41 -2.79 2.97
C ILE A 129 1.36 -3.20 3.99
N ILE A 130 1.74 -3.37 5.24
CA ILE A 130 0.80 -3.65 6.33
C ILE A 130 0.61 -2.37 7.14
N ILE A 131 -0.65 -2.02 7.41
CA ILE A 131 -0.99 -0.85 8.22
C ILE A 131 -1.71 -1.34 9.48
N VAL A 132 -1.02 -1.27 10.61
CA VAL A 132 -1.58 -1.59 11.93
C VAL A 132 -2.28 -0.35 12.46
N ASN A 133 -3.61 -0.34 12.36
CA ASN A 133 -4.47 0.78 12.75
C ASN A 133 -5.02 0.60 14.17
N LYS A 134 -5.55 1.68 14.76
CA LYS A 134 -6.15 1.75 16.11
C LYS A 134 -5.13 1.55 17.23
N ILE A 135 -3.91 2.03 17.04
CA ILE A 135 -2.86 1.95 18.08
C ILE A 135 -3.19 2.73 19.35
N ASP A 136 -4.11 3.69 19.26
CA ASP A 136 -4.63 4.53 20.35
C ASP A 136 -5.69 3.82 21.21
N ALA A 137 -6.22 2.69 20.74
CA ALA A 137 -7.27 1.98 21.46
C ALA A 137 -6.72 1.40 22.78
N ARG A 138 -7.55 1.44 23.82
CA ARG A 138 -7.15 0.96 25.16
C ARG A 138 -6.75 -0.52 25.18
N GLU A 139 -7.39 -1.32 24.33
CA GLU A 139 -7.19 -2.76 24.19
C GLU A 139 -6.09 -3.09 23.15
N ALA A 140 -5.48 -2.08 22.54
CA ALA A 140 -4.43 -2.31 21.53
C ALA A 140 -3.20 -2.98 22.16
N ASN A 141 -2.69 -4.01 21.46
CA ASN A 141 -1.43 -4.67 21.78
C ASN A 141 -0.55 -4.70 20.55
N THR A 142 0.14 -3.60 20.30
CA THR A 142 0.93 -3.38 19.09
C THR A 142 2.11 -4.33 18.95
N GLU A 143 2.78 -4.69 20.07
CA GLU A 143 3.88 -5.66 20.09
C GLU A 143 3.40 -7.07 19.72
N ALA A 144 2.32 -7.53 20.36
CA ALA A 144 1.74 -8.84 20.03
C ALA A 144 1.23 -8.89 18.59
N THR A 145 0.61 -7.79 18.08
CA THR A 145 0.15 -7.70 16.70
C THR A 145 1.32 -7.81 15.71
N LEU A 146 2.47 -7.16 15.97
CA LEU A 146 3.66 -7.32 15.13
C LEU A 146 4.20 -8.74 15.16
N GLY A 147 4.22 -9.37 16.34
CA GLY A 147 4.60 -10.78 16.51
C GLY A 147 3.71 -11.69 15.66
N GLU A 148 2.40 -11.53 15.75
CA GLU A 148 1.41 -12.28 14.97
C GLU A 148 1.56 -12.06 13.45
N ILE A 149 1.82 -10.83 13.02
CA ILE A 149 2.11 -10.50 11.62
C ILE A 149 3.35 -11.26 11.13
N ARG A 150 4.45 -11.25 11.89
CA ARG A 150 5.69 -11.96 11.55
C ARG A 150 5.50 -13.48 11.55
N ASP A 151 4.73 -14.01 12.47
CA ASP A 151 4.43 -15.45 12.55
C ASP A 151 3.61 -15.95 11.37
N GLN A 152 2.66 -15.14 10.87
CA GLN A 152 1.75 -15.54 9.80
C GLN A 152 2.26 -15.17 8.40
N PHE A 153 2.95 -14.04 8.25
CA PHE A 153 3.30 -13.49 6.95
C PHE A 153 4.80 -13.51 6.64
N GLY A 154 5.64 -13.74 7.66
CA GLY A 154 7.08 -13.87 7.51
C GLY A 154 7.88 -12.76 8.20
N ARG A 155 9.17 -13.02 8.33
CA ARG A 155 10.12 -12.11 8.99
C ARG A 155 10.43 -10.87 8.17
N GLU A 156 10.12 -10.90 6.88
CA GLU A 156 10.19 -9.78 5.95
C GLU A 156 9.22 -8.63 6.29
N CYS A 157 8.29 -8.85 7.26
CA CYS A 157 7.41 -7.81 7.79
C CYS A 157 8.16 -6.95 8.82
N LEU A 158 8.69 -5.81 8.38
CA LEU A 158 9.53 -4.93 9.19
C LEU A 158 8.87 -3.59 9.50
N PRO A 159 8.89 -3.12 10.76
CA PRO A 159 8.28 -1.87 11.13
C PRO A 159 9.10 -0.67 10.64
N VAL A 160 8.50 0.20 9.83
CA VAL A 160 9.10 1.46 9.38
C VAL A 160 8.83 2.63 10.33
N ASN A 161 7.90 2.44 11.26
CA ASN A 161 7.71 3.29 12.43
C ASN A 161 7.29 2.43 13.63
N LEU A 162 7.46 2.94 14.85
CA LEU A 162 7.08 2.26 16.07
C LEU A 162 6.19 3.14 16.94
N PRO A 163 5.15 2.60 17.60
CA PRO A 163 4.31 3.35 18.51
C PRO A 163 5.10 3.82 19.73
N ALA A 164 4.72 5.00 20.25
CA ALA A 164 5.27 5.58 21.44
C ALA A 164 4.19 6.29 22.27
N GLY A 165 4.44 6.40 23.57
CA GLY A 165 3.50 7.03 24.50
C GLY A 165 2.16 6.33 24.55
N LYS A 166 2.13 5.00 24.52
CA LYS A 166 0.94 4.14 24.48
C LYS A 166 0.08 4.41 23.24
N GLY A 167 0.73 4.49 22.07
CA GLY A 167 0.06 4.70 20.79
C GLY A 167 -0.43 6.13 20.56
N SER A 168 -0.03 7.10 21.39
CA SER A 168 -0.41 8.51 21.17
C SER A 168 0.38 9.19 20.08
N LYS A 169 1.55 8.68 19.74
CA LYS A 169 2.43 9.07 18.62
C LYS A 169 3.17 7.87 18.08
N VAL A 170 3.89 8.06 16.98
CA VAL A 170 4.85 7.09 16.46
C VAL A 170 6.23 7.72 16.33
N ILE A 171 7.25 6.87 16.28
CA ILE A 171 8.64 7.23 16.01
C ILE A 171 9.02 6.62 14.68
N ASP A 172 9.51 7.43 13.75
CA ASP A 172 10.03 6.97 12.47
C ASP A 172 11.30 6.14 12.67
N CYS A 173 11.38 5.01 11.99
CA CYS A 173 12.53 4.11 12.06
C CYS A 173 13.34 4.11 10.75
N PHE A 174 12.86 4.77 9.70
CA PHE A 174 13.48 4.72 8.39
C PHE A 174 14.06 6.07 7.93
N PHE A 175 13.24 7.13 7.87
CA PHE A 175 13.70 8.44 7.38
C PHE A 175 14.37 9.30 8.45
N HIS A 176 13.86 9.26 9.70
CA HIS A 176 14.26 10.14 10.80
C HIS A 176 14.43 9.34 12.09
N ASN A 177 15.62 8.78 12.29
CA ASN A 177 15.91 7.96 13.48
C ASN A 177 16.37 8.85 14.65
N ASP A 178 15.45 9.55 15.30
CA ASP A 178 15.74 10.54 16.36
C ASP A 178 15.99 9.94 17.75
N GLY A 179 16.02 8.61 17.88
CA GLY A 179 16.42 7.94 19.12
C GLY A 179 15.42 8.08 20.29
N GLU A 180 14.18 8.50 20.05
CA GLU A 180 13.15 8.58 21.09
C GLU A 180 12.71 7.19 21.59
N ALA A 181 12.20 7.14 22.84
CA ALA A 181 11.70 5.91 23.43
C ALA A 181 10.38 5.48 22.78
N THR A 182 10.31 4.24 22.36
CA THR A 182 9.15 3.56 21.80
C THR A 182 8.45 2.69 22.84
N ASP A 183 7.21 2.28 22.58
CA ASP A 183 6.43 1.44 23.50
C ASP A 183 7.00 0.00 23.59
N PHE A 184 7.66 -0.46 22.53
CA PHE A 184 8.38 -1.73 22.46
C PHE A 184 9.51 -1.64 21.42
N SER A 185 10.56 -2.51 21.56
CA SER A 185 11.73 -2.47 20.67
C SER A 185 12.46 -1.12 20.72
N SER A 186 13.33 -0.85 19.75
CA SER A 186 13.95 0.46 19.57
C SER A 186 13.95 0.87 18.10
N ALA A 187 13.81 2.17 17.82
CA ALA A 187 13.85 2.69 16.47
C ALA A 187 15.16 2.33 15.75
N ARG A 188 16.29 2.37 16.47
CA ARG A 188 17.59 1.97 15.90
C ARG A 188 17.62 0.48 15.52
N ALA A 189 17.12 -0.41 16.35
CA ALA A 189 17.09 -1.85 16.03
C ALA A 189 16.20 -2.11 14.82
N ALA A 190 15.02 -1.46 14.74
CA ALA A 190 14.14 -1.56 13.59
C ALA A 190 14.80 -1.01 12.32
N HIS A 191 15.52 0.12 12.41
CA HIS A 191 16.28 0.67 11.29
C HIS A 191 17.33 -0.33 10.77
N THR A 192 18.15 -0.88 11.68
CA THR A 192 19.18 -1.87 11.31
C THR A 192 18.55 -3.09 10.61
N GLU A 193 17.43 -3.64 11.15
CA GLU A 193 16.72 -4.77 10.52
C GLU A 193 16.26 -4.43 9.07
N ILE A 194 15.79 -3.21 8.82
CA ILE A 194 15.37 -2.77 7.47
C ILE A 194 16.58 -2.68 6.55
N ILE A 195 17.67 -2.03 6.99
CA ILE A 195 18.89 -1.88 6.19
C ILE A 195 19.47 -3.25 5.83
N ASP A 196 19.60 -4.15 6.81
CA ASP A 196 20.10 -5.51 6.58
C ASP A 196 19.27 -6.23 5.50
N GLN A 197 17.93 -6.12 5.57
CA GLN A 197 17.04 -6.75 4.60
C GLN A 197 17.13 -6.14 3.19
N VAL A 198 17.29 -4.82 3.11
CA VAL A 198 17.43 -4.10 1.82
C VAL A 198 18.78 -4.39 1.18
N VAL A 199 19.83 -4.47 1.97
CA VAL A 199 21.20 -4.73 1.48
C VAL A 199 21.33 -6.16 0.91
N GLU A 200 20.56 -7.13 1.41
CA GLU A 200 20.60 -8.52 0.93
C GLU A 200 20.16 -8.70 -0.54
N VAL A 201 19.39 -7.76 -1.11
CA VAL A 201 18.88 -7.86 -2.49
C VAL A 201 19.79 -7.21 -3.55
N ASP A 202 20.90 -6.57 -3.12
CA ASP A 202 21.79 -5.83 -4.01
C ASP A 202 23.26 -6.01 -3.63
N ASP A 203 24.02 -6.70 -4.49
CA ASP A 203 25.44 -7.05 -4.23
C ASP A 203 26.32 -5.80 -4.15
N ASP A 204 26.05 -4.74 -4.93
CA ASP A 204 26.82 -3.49 -4.92
C ASP A 204 26.55 -2.71 -3.63
N LEU A 205 25.29 -2.67 -3.18
CA LEU A 205 24.93 -2.07 -1.91
C LEU A 205 25.49 -2.86 -0.73
N MET A 206 25.52 -4.21 -0.82
CA MET A 206 26.15 -5.06 0.18
C MET A 206 27.65 -4.73 0.33
N ALA A 207 28.38 -4.57 -0.78
CA ALA A 207 29.78 -4.20 -0.73
C ALA A 207 29.98 -2.82 -0.07
N LEU A 208 29.13 -1.85 -0.41
CA LEU A 208 29.17 -0.51 0.17
C LEU A 208 28.84 -0.52 1.67
N TYR A 209 27.86 -1.32 2.10
CA TYR A 209 27.50 -1.51 3.50
C TYR A 209 28.65 -2.10 4.33
N LEU A 210 29.37 -3.07 3.78
CA LEU A 210 30.56 -3.66 4.44
C LEU A 210 31.71 -2.66 4.57
N GLU A 211 31.81 -1.68 3.67
CA GLU A 211 32.84 -0.62 3.74
C GLU A 211 32.45 0.55 4.65
N GLN A 212 31.21 1.00 4.62
CA GLN A 212 30.73 2.23 5.29
C GLN A 212 29.94 1.95 6.58
N GLY A 213 29.48 0.70 6.81
CA GLY A 213 28.61 0.36 7.92
C GLY A 213 27.17 0.89 7.73
N GLU A 214 26.48 1.18 8.83
CA GLU A 214 25.07 1.63 8.86
C GLU A 214 24.86 3.08 8.35
N GLU A 215 25.91 3.79 7.94
CA GLU A 215 25.83 5.20 7.50
C GLU A 215 25.49 5.33 6.00
N LEU A 216 24.57 4.51 5.47
CA LEU A 216 24.07 4.63 4.11
C LEU A 216 23.10 5.82 3.99
N ARG A 217 23.25 6.60 2.90
CA ARG A 217 22.35 7.74 2.66
C ARG A 217 21.01 7.25 2.09
N PRO A 218 19.89 7.90 2.42
CA PRO A 218 18.55 7.52 1.93
C PRO A 218 18.46 7.39 0.40
N GLU A 219 19.21 8.22 -0.35
CA GLU A 219 19.24 8.17 -1.82
C GLU A 219 19.89 6.88 -2.36
N GLN A 220 20.78 6.25 -1.59
CA GLN A 220 21.44 5.00 -1.96
C GLN A 220 20.55 3.78 -1.67
N LEU A 221 19.55 3.96 -0.82
CA LEU A 221 18.63 2.91 -0.40
C LEU A 221 17.36 2.83 -1.25
N HIS A 222 17.04 3.86 -2.05
CA HIS A 222 15.77 3.97 -2.78
C HIS A 222 15.56 2.77 -3.74
N ASP A 223 16.45 2.59 -4.72
CA ASP A 223 16.31 1.55 -5.75
C ASP A 223 16.39 0.12 -5.15
N PRO A 224 17.34 -0.19 -4.22
CA PRO A 224 17.35 -1.47 -3.53
C PRO A 224 16.10 -1.72 -2.65
N PHE A 225 15.57 -0.67 -2.01
CA PHE A 225 14.34 -0.76 -1.22
C PHE A 225 13.13 -1.10 -2.11
N GLU A 226 12.97 -0.38 -3.24
CA GLU A 226 11.94 -0.66 -4.24
C GLU A 226 12.03 -2.10 -4.76
N LYS A 227 13.27 -2.56 -5.08
CA LYS A 227 13.52 -3.93 -5.50
C LYS A 227 13.11 -4.94 -4.44
N ALA A 228 13.47 -4.71 -3.17
CA ALA A 228 13.09 -5.57 -2.04
C ALA A 228 11.56 -5.64 -1.87
N LEU A 229 10.85 -4.51 -2.03
CA LEU A 229 9.38 -4.46 -2.01
C LEU A 229 8.77 -5.28 -3.15
N ARG A 230 9.25 -5.08 -4.38
CA ARG A 230 8.75 -5.73 -5.59
C ARG A 230 8.96 -7.24 -5.57
N GLU A 231 10.10 -7.69 -5.07
CA GLU A 231 10.43 -9.10 -4.93
C GLU A 231 9.81 -9.74 -3.69
N GLY A 232 9.23 -8.93 -2.80
CA GLY A 232 8.57 -9.39 -1.57
C GLY A 232 9.53 -9.77 -0.44
N HIS A 233 10.81 -9.36 -0.55
CA HIS A 233 11.82 -9.51 0.51
C HIS A 233 11.62 -8.53 1.65
N LEU A 234 10.88 -7.45 1.43
CA LEU A 234 10.51 -6.47 2.44
C LEU A 234 9.02 -6.17 2.34
N ILE A 235 8.33 -6.23 3.47
CA ILE A 235 6.94 -5.82 3.64
C ILE A 235 6.90 -4.80 4.76
N PRO A 236 6.82 -3.48 4.46
CA PRO A 236 6.78 -2.44 5.48
C PRO A 236 5.56 -2.58 6.37
N VAL A 237 5.74 -2.39 7.68
CA VAL A 237 4.67 -2.34 8.67
C VAL A 237 4.61 -0.93 9.25
N CYS A 238 3.48 -0.24 9.07
CA CYS A 238 3.23 1.09 9.60
C CYS A 238 2.19 1.04 10.73
N PHE A 239 2.50 1.65 11.85
CA PHE A 239 1.58 1.81 12.97
C PHE A 239 0.89 3.17 12.90
N VAL A 240 -0.45 3.18 12.97
CA VAL A 240 -1.23 4.42 12.86
C VAL A 240 -2.48 4.41 13.76
N SER A 241 -3.00 5.59 14.03
CA SER A 241 -4.37 5.79 14.49
C SER A 241 -5.11 6.69 13.52
N ALA A 242 -6.06 6.13 12.77
CA ALA A 242 -6.97 6.91 11.92
C ALA A 242 -7.85 7.87 12.75
N GLU A 243 -8.13 7.55 14.01
CA GLU A 243 -8.94 8.37 14.92
C GLU A 243 -8.18 9.61 15.36
N THR A 244 -7.00 9.44 15.98
CA THR A 244 -6.21 10.53 16.54
C THR A 244 -5.32 11.24 15.54
N GLY A 245 -4.96 10.57 14.43
CA GLY A 245 -4.02 11.04 13.43
C GLY A 245 -2.56 10.65 13.70
N ALA A 246 -2.29 9.94 14.80
CA ALA A 246 -0.93 9.45 15.08
C ALA A 246 -0.44 8.52 13.95
N GLY A 247 0.77 8.74 13.46
CA GLY A 247 1.38 7.97 12.36
C GLY A 247 0.87 8.31 10.96
N ILE A 248 -0.11 9.20 10.81
CA ILE A 248 -0.64 9.59 9.49
C ILE A 248 0.37 10.39 8.67
N PRO A 249 1.10 11.38 9.22
CA PRO A 249 2.16 12.09 8.48
C PRO A 249 3.26 11.13 8.00
N GLU A 250 3.73 10.24 8.85
CA GLU A 250 4.75 9.23 8.54
C GLU A 250 4.26 8.25 7.47
N LEU A 251 3.01 7.79 7.57
CA LEU A 251 2.42 6.93 6.54
C LEU A 251 2.31 7.66 5.19
N LEU A 252 1.89 8.93 5.16
CA LEU A 252 1.86 9.73 3.93
C LEU A 252 3.24 9.84 3.27
N GLU A 253 4.30 10.01 4.06
CA GLU A 253 5.67 10.02 3.55
C GLU A 253 6.08 8.66 2.98
N VAL A 254 5.77 7.55 3.66
CA VAL A 254 6.00 6.19 3.18
C VAL A 254 5.26 5.95 1.85
N LEU A 255 3.98 6.31 1.76
CA LEU A 255 3.19 6.14 0.53
C LEU A 255 3.76 6.93 -0.65
N ALA A 256 4.24 8.16 -0.42
CA ALA A 256 4.80 9.01 -1.46
C ALA A 256 6.18 8.55 -1.94
N ARG A 257 7.06 8.17 -1.01
CA ARG A 257 8.49 8.00 -1.26
C ARG A 257 8.93 6.55 -1.43
N LEU A 258 8.23 5.59 -0.83
CA LEU A 258 8.65 4.19 -0.83
C LEU A 258 7.74 3.28 -1.65
N MET A 259 6.48 3.67 -1.92
CA MET A 259 5.62 2.81 -2.73
C MET A 259 5.93 3.00 -4.21
N PRO A 260 5.91 1.90 -5.01
CA PRO A 260 6.24 1.96 -6.42
C PRO A 260 5.22 2.76 -7.21
N ASN A 261 5.70 3.43 -8.24
CA ASN A 261 4.88 4.02 -9.29
C ASN A 261 4.48 2.95 -10.33
N PRO A 262 3.61 3.25 -11.32
CA PRO A 262 3.19 2.29 -12.33
C PRO A 262 4.31 1.72 -13.22
N ALA A 263 5.45 2.40 -13.34
CA ALA A 263 6.60 1.91 -14.10
C ALA A 263 7.49 0.95 -13.27
N GLU A 264 7.51 1.13 -11.96
CA GLU A 264 8.28 0.34 -10.99
C GLU A 264 7.53 -0.91 -10.48
N GLY A 265 6.20 -0.92 -10.58
CA GLY A 265 5.37 -2.03 -10.13
C GLY A 265 5.58 -3.31 -10.94
N ASN A 266 4.97 -4.41 -10.47
CA ASN A 266 4.93 -5.68 -11.20
C ASN A 266 3.68 -5.72 -12.09
N PRO A 267 3.74 -5.29 -13.36
CA PRO A 267 2.57 -5.26 -14.21
C PRO A 267 2.04 -6.69 -14.45
N PRO A 268 0.71 -6.89 -14.46
CA PRO A 268 0.15 -8.19 -14.79
C PRO A 268 0.56 -8.60 -16.20
N PRO A 269 0.83 -9.89 -16.44
CA PRO A 269 1.15 -10.36 -17.78
C PRO A 269 -0.08 -10.28 -18.68
N PHE A 270 0.03 -9.57 -19.79
CA PHE A 270 -0.98 -9.60 -20.85
C PHE A 270 -0.77 -10.83 -21.74
N MET A 271 -1.87 -11.43 -22.20
CA MET A 271 -1.83 -12.55 -23.13
C MET A 271 -2.20 -12.06 -24.53
N LYS A 272 -1.32 -12.30 -25.51
CA LYS A 272 -1.58 -12.03 -26.93
C LYS A 272 -1.87 -13.35 -27.64
N GLY A 273 -3.02 -13.45 -28.34
CA GLY A 273 -3.47 -14.65 -29.05
C GLY A 273 -4.54 -15.43 -28.27
N GLU A 274 -5.02 -16.51 -28.85
CA GLU A 274 -6.09 -17.36 -28.30
C GLU A 274 -5.60 -18.82 -28.12
N GLY A 275 -6.14 -19.50 -27.10
CA GLY A 275 -5.88 -20.92 -26.85
C GLY A 275 -4.41 -21.23 -26.59
N ASP A 276 -3.94 -22.36 -27.12
CA ASP A 276 -2.55 -22.86 -26.94
C ASP A 276 -1.47 -21.99 -27.59
N SER A 277 -1.87 -21.02 -28.45
CA SER A 277 -0.97 -20.06 -29.09
C SER A 277 -0.87 -18.72 -28.35
N ALA A 278 -1.49 -18.60 -27.19
CA ALA A 278 -1.43 -17.39 -26.39
C ALA A 278 -0.02 -17.16 -25.85
N GLU A 279 0.58 -16.03 -26.21
CA GLU A 279 1.91 -15.61 -25.78
C GLU A 279 1.83 -14.55 -24.70
N ARG A 280 2.66 -14.67 -23.66
CA ARG A 280 2.79 -13.65 -22.61
C ARG A 280 3.49 -12.41 -23.15
N VAL A 281 2.82 -11.24 -23.05
CA VAL A 281 3.40 -9.96 -23.47
C VAL A 281 3.48 -9.04 -22.25
N GLN A 282 4.65 -8.46 -22.02
CA GLN A 282 4.83 -7.44 -21.00
C GLN A 282 4.66 -6.05 -21.65
N VAL A 283 3.80 -5.20 -21.08
CA VAL A 283 3.54 -3.86 -21.59
C VAL A 283 4.08 -2.86 -20.57
N ALA A 284 5.05 -2.05 -20.97
CA ALA A 284 5.55 -0.98 -20.14
C ALA A 284 4.57 0.22 -20.15
N PRO A 285 4.31 0.88 -19.00
CA PRO A 285 3.37 2.00 -18.89
C PRO A 285 3.73 3.22 -19.76
N ASP A 286 5.02 3.42 -20.00
CA ASP A 286 5.61 4.53 -20.77
C ASP A 286 5.91 4.19 -22.24
N ALA A 287 5.57 2.98 -22.71
CA ALA A 287 5.72 2.62 -24.11
C ALA A 287 4.87 3.55 -24.98
N GLY A 288 5.47 4.62 -25.45
CA GLY A 288 4.82 5.74 -26.15
C GLY A 288 4.11 5.38 -27.46
N GLU A 289 4.35 4.19 -28.02
CA GLU A 289 3.60 3.57 -29.09
C GLU A 289 3.44 2.08 -28.80
N LEU A 290 2.32 1.69 -28.23
CA LEU A 290 1.85 0.32 -28.32
C LEU A 290 1.64 0.01 -29.81
N GLY A 291 2.64 -0.62 -30.44
CA GLY A 291 2.52 -1.17 -31.80
C GLY A 291 1.54 -2.35 -31.88
N VAL A 292 0.68 -2.49 -30.89
CA VAL A 292 -0.40 -3.46 -30.81
C VAL A 292 -1.69 -2.69 -31.10
N GLU A 293 -2.34 -2.94 -32.23
CA GLU A 293 -3.68 -2.47 -32.46
C GLU A 293 -4.58 -3.01 -31.34
N ALA A 294 -5.41 -2.14 -30.75
CA ALA A 294 -6.30 -2.47 -29.62
C ALA A 294 -7.27 -3.64 -29.91
N ALA A 295 -7.36 -4.09 -31.15
CA ALA A 295 -8.11 -5.24 -31.60
C ALA A 295 -7.45 -6.60 -31.28
N ASP A 296 -6.16 -6.61 -30.96
CA ASP A 296 -5.36 -7.84 -30.73
C ASP A 296 -5.22 -8.22 -29.26
N VAL A 297 -5.76 -7.41 -28.32
CA VAL A 297 -5.73 -7.69 -26.90
C VAL A 297 -7.09 -8.20 -26.44
N VAL A 298 -7.24 -9.50 -26.38
CA VAL A 298 -8.42 -10.17 -25.79
C VAL A 298 -8.00 -10.71 -24.44
N ASP A 299 -8.67 -10.28 -23.35
CA ASP A 299 -8.51 -10.94 -22.07
C ASP A 299 -9.09 -12.36 -22.13
N GLY A 300 -8.57 -13.27 -21.28
CA GLY A 300 -9.05 -14.65 -21.23
C GLY A 300 -10.55 -14.82 -20.81
N ALA A 301 -11.27 -13.70 -20.62
CA ALA A 301 -12.69 -13.61 -20.32
C ALA A 301 -13.51 -12.91 -21.41
N GLY A 302 -12.86 -12.44 -22.50
CA GLY A 302 -13.56 -11.91 -23.66
C GLY A 302 -14.11 -10.48 -23.53
N HIS A 303 -13.64 -9.69 -22.58
CA HIS A 303 -14.11 -8.32 -22.38
C HIS A 303 -12.95 -7.39 -22.06
N VAL A 304 -12.78 -6.38 -22.85
CA VAL A 304 -12.53 -4.96 -22.72
C VAL A 304 -11.74 -4.42 -23.92
N GLY A 305 -12.42 -3.75 -24.82
CA GLY A 305 -11.81 -2.96 -25.88
C GLY A 305 -11.51 -1.53 -25.37
N PHE A 306 -10.26 -1.13 -25.28
CA PHE A 306 -9.90 0.28 -25.18
C PHE A 306 -9.99 0.95 -26.53
N ARG A 307 -10.95 1.88 -26.71
CA ARG A 307 -11.02 2.73 -27.91
C ARG A 307 -10.06 3.91 -27.76
N ARG A 308 -8.98 3.92 -28.53
CA ARG A 308 -8.14 5.10 -28.72
C ARG A 308 -8.97 6.22 -29.40
N ARG A 309 -9.03 7.42 -28.81
CA ARG A 309 -9.43 8.62 -29.55
C ARG A 309 -8.33 8.94 -30.57
N ARG A 310 -8.63 8.86 -31.85
CA ARG A 310 -7.79 9.42 -32.91
C ARG A 310 -7.64 10.91 -32.64
N GLY A 311 -6.42 11.38 -32.37
CA GLY A 311 -6.09 12.78 -32.43
C GLY A 311 -6.31 13.26 -33.87
N SER A 312 -7.19 14.26 -34.06
CA SER A 312 -7.34 15.00 -35.30
C SER A 312 -6.06 15.82 -35.49
N THR A 313 -5.27 15.46 -36.48
CA THR A 313 -4.32 16.40 -37.06
C THR A 313 -5.11 17.36 -37.96
N ALA A 314 -5.11 18.65 -37.62
CA ALA A 314 -5.27 19.77 -38.54
C ALA A 314 -4.06 20.68 -38.31
#